data_a9e72393a565dbc23573a8571f26da9f
#
_entry.id   a9e72393a565dbc23573a8571f26da9f
#
_cell.length_a   1.000
_cell.length_b   1.000
_cell.length_c   1.000
_cell.angle_alpha   90.00
_cell.angle_beta   90.00
_cell.angle_gamma   90.00
#
_symmetry.space_group_name_H-M   'P 1'
#
loop_
_entity.id
_entity.type
_entity.pdbx_description
1 polymer ?
#
loop_
_entity_poly.entity_id
_entity_poly.type
_entity_poly.pdbx_seq_one_letter_code
_entity_poly.pdbx_strand_id
1 'polypeptide(L)'
;EEIQYFCTAIKGTQISSLIFHYHIMGSGFGFQNLKNPDQDTFAGLARSSLSSLDISNGYIFSLNSLVFQSLGSLELLNLCKNKINQIQREGFFGLGNLKILNLSSNLLGELYDYTFEGLHSVMYIDLQQNHIGMIGENSFHNLASLKTIDLRDNAIKKLPSFPHLTLAFLGDNKLMSVAYTRLHATYLDLERNWLANVGDLYFLFQIPDLQYIFLKQNRFSYCVKSGNAIQNTQLVYMDLGENMLQLVWERDLCLDVFGALSKLEVLHLNNNYLSALPQDIFRGLTSLKTLNLASNLLSHLSPGLFPQNLMNLNLSGNQLLSPEPEVFMTLSILDITH
;
A
#
# COMPACT_ATOMS: atom_id res chain seq x y z
N GLU A 1 36.79 10.37 0.39
CA GLU A 1 37.91 10.15 -0.57
C GLU A 1 38.04 8.67 -0.98
N GLU A 2 37.97 7.71 -0.05
CA GLU A 2 38.16 6.28 -0.37
C GLU A 2 37.16 5.72 -1.36
N ILE A 3 35.86 6.05 -1.25
CA ILE A 3 34.86 5.54 -2.20
C ILE A 3 35.04 6.20 -3.58
N GLN A 4 35.41 7.47 -3.65
CA GLN A 4 35.71 8.15 -4.92
C GLN A 4 36.90 7.50 -5.62
N TYR A 5 37.93 7.17 -4.86
CA TYR A 5 39.09 6.44 -5.36
C TYR A 5 38.71 5.06 -5.90
N PHE A 6 37.92 4.31 -5.14
CA PHE A 6 37.42 3.00 -5.54
C PHE A 6 36.57 3.06 -6.81
N CYS A 7 35.66 4.01 -6.89
CA CYS A 7 34.83 4.25 -8.08
C CYS A 7 35.70 4.56 -9.33
N THR A 8 36.75 5.31 -9.14
CA THR A 8 37.71 5.60 -10.23
C THR A 8 38.48 4.34 -10.66
N ALA A 9 38.86 3.49 -9.71
CA ALA A 9 39.63 2.27 -9.98
C ALA A 9 38.82 1.23 -10.80
N ILE A 10 37.52 1.19 -10.69
CA ILE A 10 36.66 0.27 -11.46
C ILE A 10 36.13 0.88 -12.77
N LYS A 11 36.53 2.10 -13.07
CA LYS A 11 36.13 2.77 -14.32
C LYS A 11 36.61 1.99 -15.55
N GLY A 12 35.70 1.78 -16.50
CA GLY A 12 36.00 1.04 -17.74
C GLY A 12 36.01 -0.48 -17.59
N THR A 13 35.72 -0.99 -16.41
CA THR A 13 35.49 -2.43 -16.21
C THR A 13 34.10 -2.85 -16.67
N GLN A 14 33.86 -4.17 -16.76
CA GLN A 14 32.55 -4.76 -17.07
C GLN A 14 31.66 -4.97 -15.81
N ILE A 15 31.98 -4.30 -14.72
CA ILE A 15 31.22 -4.43 -13.46
C ILE A 15 29.84 -3.82 -13.67
N SER A 16 28.80 -4.64 -13.51
CA SER A 16 27.39 -4.25 -13.63
C SER A 16 26.68 -4.09 -12.30
N SER A 17 27.23 -4.66 -11.22
CA SER A 17 26.66 -4.61 -9.87
C SER A 17 27.76 -4.26 -8.86
N LEU A 18 27.43 -3.32 -7.97
CA LEU A 18 28.33 -2.86 -6.93
C LEU A 18 27.59 -2.88 -5.59
N ILE A 19 28.19 -3.48 -4.57
CA ILE A 19 27.58 -3.65 -3.26
C ILE A 19 28.53 -3.10 -2.19
N PHE A 20 28.03 -2.16 -1.37
CA PHE A 20 28.71 -1.61 -0.20
C PHE A 20 27.82 -1.72 1.02
N HIS A 21 27.97 -2.78 1.80
CA HIS A 21 27.25 -2.93 3.06
C HIS A 21 28.14 -2.54 4.25
N TYR A 22 27.49 -2.19 5.37
CA TYR A 22 28.12 -1.95 6.67
C TYR A 22 29.26 -0.91 6.59
N HIS A 23 29.07 0.17 5.83
CA HIS A 23 29.98 1.30 5.80
C HIS A 23 29.94 2.07 7.14
N ILE A 24 30.27 1.34 8.20
CA ILE A 24 30.19 1.73 9.59
C ILE A 24 31.45 2.49 10.01
N MET A 25 31.27 3.43 10.89
CA MET A 25 32.32 4.05 11.67
C MET A 25 32.99 3.05 12.61
N GLY A 26 33.85 2.20 12.10
CA GLY A 26 34.78 1.44 12.92
C GLY A 26 36.15 2.13 12.91
N SER A 27 36.84 2.11 14.01
CA SER A 27 38.18 2.62 14.16
C SER A 27 39.09 2.16 13.01
N GLY A 28 39.37 3.03 12.06
CA GLY A 28 40.51 2.91 11.15
C GLY A 28 40.25 2.64 9.68
N PHE A 29 39.15 1.99 9.27
CA PHE A 29 38.90 1.62 7.86
C PHE A 29 37.43 1.69 7.47
N GLY A 30 36.75 2.79 7.75
CA GLY A 30 35.35 2.97 7.33
C GLY A 30 35.21 4.05 6.26
N PHE A 31 34.31 3.85 5.29
CA PHE A 31 33.92 4.88 4.32
C PHE A 31 33.18 6.04 5.00
N GLN A 32 33.90 6.84 5.79
CA GLN A 32 33.31 7.98 6.52
C GLN A 32 32.59 8.96 5.61
N ASN A 33 32.93 8.99 4.32
CA ASN A 33 32.36 9.89 3.32
C ASN A 33 30.95 9.53 2.85
N LEU A 34 30.41 8.35 3.21
CA LEU A 34 29.05 7.97 2.84
C LEU A 34 27.98 8.52 3.79
N LYS A 35 28.31 9.29 4.80
CA LYS A 35 27.28 9.92 5.65
C LYS A 35 26.41 10.90 4.88
N ASN A 36 27.02 11.75 4.06
CA ASN A 36 26.36 12.77 3.26
C ASN A 36 26.97 12.76 1.86
N PRO A 37 26.69 11.74 1.04
CA PRO A 37 27.24 11.66 -0.30
C PRO A 37 26.81 12.87 -1.14
N ASP A 38 27.67 13.33 -2.00
CA ASP A 38 27.49 14.49 -2.87
C ASP A 38 27.77 14.15 -4.35
N GLN A 39 27.73 15.17 -5.20
CA GLN A 39 27.93 15.02 -6.65
C GLN A 39 29.26 14.37 -7.04
N ASP A 40 30.29 14.48 -6.20
CA ASP A 40 31.62 13.95 -6.49
C ASP A 40 31.80 12.52 -5.98
N THR A 41 30.95 12.07 -5.08
CA THR A 41 31.05 10.75 -4.43
C THR A 41 31.12 9.62 -5.44
N PHE A 42 30.26 9.64 -6.45
CA PHE A 42 30.16 8.60 -7.48
C PHE A 42 30.66 9.06 -8.87
N ALA A 43 31.32 10.21 -8.97
CA ALA A 43 31.74 10.78 -10.24
C ALA A 43 32.69 9.85 -11.02
N GLY A 44 33.48 9.02 -10.33
CA GLY A 44 34.36 8.03 -10.95
C GLY A 44 33.60 6.93 -11.72
N LEU A 45 32.31 6.74 -11.47
CA LEU A 45 31.45 5.79 -12.18
C LEU A 45 30.77 6.37 -13.42
N ALA A 46 31.10 7.61 -13.81
CA ALA A 46 30.57 8.23 -15.01
C ALA A 46 30.91 7.37 -16.25
N ARG A 47 29.89 7.12 -17.09
CA ARG A 47 29.98 6.25 -18.27
C ARG A 47 30.32 4.77 -17.96
N SER A 48 30.14 4.33 -16.70
CA SER A 48 30.21 2.91 -16.36
C SER A 48 28.99 2.16 -16.89
N SER A 49 29.10 0.83 -16.99
CA SER A 49 27.97 -0.05 -17.31
C SER A 49 27.20 -0.48 -16.06
N LEU A 50 27.35 0.24 -14.95
CA LEU A 50 26.74 -0.13 -13.68
C LEU A 50 25.21 -0.05 -13.76
N SER A 51 24.55 -1.17 -13.60
CA SER A 51 23.09 -1.29 -13.61
C SER A 51 22.48 -1.45 -12.21
N SER A 52 23.27 -1.89 -11.22
CA SER A 52 22.82 -2.10 -9.85
C SER A 52 23.82 -1.53 -8.86
N LEU A 53 23.32 -0.71 -7.93
CA LEU A 53 24.08 -0.17 -6.81
C LEU A 53 23.34 -0.47 -5.52
N ASP A 54 23.96 -1.22 -4.63
CA ASP A 54 23.47 -1.51 -3.29
C ASP A 54 24.41 -0.90 -2.24
N ILE A 55 23.93 0.16 -1.60
CA ILE A 55 24.61 0.84 -0.48
C ILE A 55 23.70 0.83 0.76
N SER A 56 23.01 -0.26 0.96
CA SER A 56 22.15 -0.51 2.12
C SER A 56 22.93 -0.84 3.38
N ASN A 57 22.22 -0.93 4.50
CA ASN A 57 22.79 -1.32 5.81
C ASN A 57 23.96 -0.43 6.24
N GLY A 58 23.78 0.88 6.17
CA GLY A 58 24.84 1.84 6.48
C GLY A 58 24.39 3.06 7.26
N TYR A 59 25.12 4.15 7.12
CA TYR A 59 24.95 5.38 7.90
C TYR A 59 24.77 6.63 7.03
N ILE A 60 24.16 6.51 5.86
CA ILE A 60 23.82 7.67 5.05
C ILE A 60 22.74 8.48 5.76
N PHE A 61 22.98 9.77 6.02
CA PHE A 61 22.03 10.67 6.68
C PHE A 61 21.24 11.53 5.69
N SER A 62 21.86 11.95 4.61
CA SER A 62 21.20 12.77 3.60
C SER A 62 21.65 12.43 2.20
N LEU A 63 20.76 12.64 1.23
CA LEU A 63 21.10 12.62 -0.20
C LEU A 63 21.17 14.06 -0.68
N ASN A 64 22.37 14.50 -1.05
CA ASN A 64 22.58 15.84 -1.56
C ASN A 64 22.15 15.97 -3.02
N SER A 65 21.98 17.20 -3.49
CA SER A 65 21.65 17.47 -4.89
C SER A 65 22.70 16.84 -5.83
N LEU A 66 22.24 16.27 -6.92
CA LEU A 66 23.06 15.70 -7.99
C LEU A 66 23.97 14.53 -7.58
N VAL A 67 23.74 13.94 -6.39
CA VAL A 67 24.60 12.87 -5.85
C VAL A 67 24.75 11.68 -6.81
N PHE A 68 23.72 11.34 -7.58
CA PHE A 68 23.71 10.21 -8.51
C PHE A 68 23.81 10.64 -9.99
N GLN A 69 24.14 11.90 -10.29
CA GLN A 69 24.10 12.43 -11.66
C GLN A 69 24.93 11.65 -12.67
N SER A 70 25.99 10.97 -12.19
CA SER A 70 26.91 10.19 -13.03
C SER A 70 26.43 8.77 -13.34
N LEU A 71 25.33 8.32 -12.74
CA LEU A 71 24.89 6.93 -12.78
C LEU A 71 23.74 6.70 -13.79
N GLY A 72 23.91 7.22 -15.00
CA GLY A 72 22.85 7.20 -16.04
C GLY A 72 22.41 5.80 -16.50
N SER A 73 23.25 4.77 -16.31
CA SER A 73 22.93 3.38 -16.66
C SER A 73 22.24 2.60 -15.53
N LEU A 74 22.08 3.20 -14.35
CA LEU A 74 21.58 2.50 -13.19
C LEU A 74 20.09 2.15 -13.35
N GLU A 75 19.75 0.88 -13.09
CA GLU A 75 18.40 0.37 -13.11
C GLU A 75 17.87 0.03 -11.71
N LEU A 76 18.76 -0.32 -10.77
CA LEU A 76 18.43 -0.62 -9.39
C LEU A 76 19.31 0.17 -8.42
N LEU A 77 18.67 0.89 -7.49
CA LEU A 77 19.35 1.59 -6.39
C LEU A 77 18.74 1.13 -5.06
N ASN A 78 19.56 0.48 -4.24
CA ASN A 78 19.18 0.04 -2.91
C ASN A 78 19.86 0.90 -1.84
N LEU A 79 19.05 1.69 -1.13
CA LEU A 79 19.44 2.60 -0.04
C LEU A 79 18.79 2.18 1.29
N CYS A 80 18.24 0.98 1.38
CA CYS A 80 17.50 0.57 2.57
C CYS A 80 18.40 0.46 3.80
N LYS A 81 17.79 0.55 4.98
CA LYS A 81 18.48 0.42 6.29
C LYS A 81 19.69 1.35 6.43
N ASN A 82 19.53 2.59 6.06
CA ASN A 82 20.43 3.69 6.37
C ASN A 82 19.80 4.58 7.47
N LYS A 83 20.22 5.82 7.54
CA LYS A 83 19.72 6.85 8.47
C LYS A 83 19.21 8.07 7.71
N ILE A 84 18.78 7.88 6.45
CA ILE A 84 18.38 8.97 5.58
C ILE A 84 17.13 9.64 6.15
N ASN A 85 17.29 10.91 6.50
CA ASN A 85 16.21 11.75 7.01
C ASN A 85 15.89 12.93 6.08
N GLN A 86 16.74 13.15 5.08
CA GLN A 86 16.58 14.25 4.13
C GLN A 86 17.04 13.85 2.72
N ILE A 87 16.23 14.22 1.74
CA ILE A 87 16.54 14.16 0.31
C ILE A 87 16.47 15.58 -0.21
N GLN A 88 17.58 16.11 -0.68
CA GLN A 88 17.62 17.45 -1.25
C GLN A 88 16.98 17.48 -2.63
N ARG A 89 16.60 18.67 -3.08
CA ARG A 89 16.13 18.87 -4.45
C ARG A 89 17.15 18.33 -5.45
N GLU A 90 16.65 17.70 -6.52
CA GLU A 90 17.50 17.05 -7.54
C GLU A 90 18.37 15.91 -7.00
N GLY A 91 18.04 15.34 -5.84
CA GLY A 91 18.80 14.22 -5.25
C GLY A 91 18.83 12.98 -6.13
N PHE A 92 17.83 12.77 -6.98
CA PHE A 92 17.77 11.65 -7.92
C PHE A 92 18.02 12.04 -9.37
N PHE A 93 18.47 13.27 -9.62
CA PHE A 93 18.79 13.72 -10.97
C PHE A 93 19.91 12.85 -11.59
N GLY A 94 19.76 12.51 -12.85
CA GLY A 94 20.68 11.63 -13.58
C GLY A 94 20.26 10.17 -13.64
N LEU A 95 19.31 9.74 -12.82
CA LEU A 95 18.82 8.35 -12.76
C LEU A 95 17.65 8.10 -13.71
N GLY A 96 17.75 8.58 -14.96
CA GLY A 96 16.67 8.46 -15.95
C GLY A 96 16.29 7.03 -16.34
N ASN A 97 17.18 6.07 -16.13
CA ASN A 97 16.95 4.65 -16.43
C ASN A 97 16.62 3.80 -15.19
N LEU A 98 16.56 4.41 -13.99
CA LEU A 98 16.27 3.69 -12.77
C LEU A 98 14.86 3.10 -12.80
N LYS A 99 14.75 1.80 -12.53
CA LYS A 99 13.49 1.06 -12.49
C LYS A 99 13.02 0.78 -11.06
N ILE A 100 13.96 0.52 -10.15
CA ILE A 100 13.68 0.15 -8.76
C ILE A 100 14.48 1.05 -7.82
N LEU A 101 13.77 1.74 -6.93
CA LEU A 101 14.34 2.54 -5.85
C LEU A 101 13.88 1.98 -4.50
N ASN A 102 14.82 1.53 -3.68
CA ASN A 102 14.55 1.09 -2.33
C ASN A 102 15.10 2.09 -1.30
N LEU A 103 14.18 2.75 -0.58
CA LEU A 103 14.46 3.67 0.52
C LEU A 103 13.88 3.18 1.84
N SER A 104 13.50 1.90 1.93
CA SER A 104 12.87 1.34 3.12
C SER A 104 13.78 1.38 4.35
N SER A 105 13.17 1.37 5.53
CA SER A 105 13.88 1.35 6.81
C SER A 105 14.90 2.49 6.95
N ASN A 106 14.47 3.70 6.66
CA ASN A 106 15.22 4.93 6.86
C ASN A 106 14.50 5.84 7.88
N LEU A 107 14.81 7.12 7.92
CA LEU A 107 14.29 8.08 8.89
C LEU A 107 13.57 9.26 8.21
N LEU A 108 13.05 9.06 7.00
CA LEU A 108 12.32 10.10 6.28
C LEU A 108 11.05 10.46 7.04
N GLY A 109 10.88 11.73 7.38
CA GLY A 109 9.67 12.27 8.03
C GLY A 109 8.73 12.98 7.07
N GLU A 110 9.28 13.52 6.00
CA GLU A 110 8.57 14.34 5.03
C GLU A 110 9.05 14.05 3.61
N LEU A 111 8.12 14.07 2.67
CA LEU A 111 8.41 14.08 1.24
C LEU A 111 7.90 15.40 0.66
N TYR A 112 8.80 16.18 0.11
CA TYR A 112 8.46 17.47 -0.50
C TYR A 112 8.05 17.30 -1.97
N ASP A 113 7.42 18.33 -2.51
CA ASP A 113 7.11 18.40 -3.94
C ASP A 113 8.37 18.14 -4.76
N TYR A 114 8.24 17.34 -5.80
CA TYR A 114 9.31 16.99 -6.74
C TYR A 114 10.50 16.24 -6.12
N THR A 115 10.33 15.60 -4.95
CA THR A 115 11.39 14.79 -4.31
C THR A 115 11.99 13.76 -5.26
N PHE A 116 11.17 13.15 -6.11
CA PHE A 116 11.58 12.08 -7.04
C PHE A 116 11.77 12.58 -8.48
N GLU A 117 11.94 13.88 -8.67
CA GLU A 117 12.18 14.47 -9.99
C GLU A 117 13.40 13.84 -10.65
N GLY A 118 13.29 13.52 -11.94
CA GLY A 118 14.36 12.86 -12.72
C GLY A 118 14.19 11.34 -12.87
N LEU A 119 13.32 10.70 -12.08
CA LEU A 119 13.08 9.26 -12.15
C LEU A 119 12.04 8.91 -13.23
N HIS A 120 12.37 9.15 -14.49
CA HIS A 120 11.41 9.00 -15.61
C HIS A 120 11.01 7.55 -15.88
N SER A 121 11.86 6.58 -15.54
CA SER A 121 11.65 5.16 -15.83
C SER A 121 11.30 4.32 -14.59
N VAL A 122 11.22 4.95 -13.41
CA VAL A 122 11.00 4.21 -12.16
C VAL A 122 9.64 3.53 -12.17
N MET A 123 9.63 2.24 -11.86
CA MET A 123 8.46 1.40 -11.82
C MET A 123 8.05 1.02 -10.42
N TYR A 124 9.01 0.95 -9.50
CA TYR A 124 8.79 0.60 -8.10
C TYR A 124 9.59 1.52 -7.17
N ILE A 125 8.91 2.11 -6.20
CA ILE A 125 9.50 2.87 -5.08
C ILE A 125 9.07 2.22 -3.77
N ASP A 126 10.05 1.79 -2.98
CA ASP A 126 9.85 1.26 -1.64
C ASP A 126 10.24 2.30 -0.59
N LEU A 127 9.26 2.75 0.18
CA LEU A 127 9.39 3.74 1.26
C LEU A 127 8.89 3.19 2.61
N GLN A 128 8.67 1.89 2.72
CA GLN A 128 8.16 1.30 3.94
C GLN A 128 9.12 1.51 5.12
N GLN A 129 8.55 1.46 6.34
CA GLN A 129 9.35 1.58 7.58
C GLN A 129 10.20 2.86 7.63
N ASN A 130 9.57 3.98 7.34
CA ASN A 130 10.09 5.31 7.59
C ASN A 130 9.23 6.00 8.67
N HIS A 131 9.28 7.31 8.75
CA HIS A 131 8.48 8.12 9.66
C HIS A 131 7.63 9.15 8.92
N ILE A 132 7.31 8.87 7.65
CA ILE A 132 6.68 9.82 6.74
C ILE A 132 5.28 10.18 7.28
N GLY A 133 5.12 11.43 7.68
CA GLY A 133 3.84 11.99 8.12
C GLY A 133 3.25 12.99 7.15
N MET A 134 4.09 13.65 6.35
CA MET A 134 3.70 14.65 5.36
C MET A 134 4.25 14.28 4.00
N ILE A 135 3.39 14.33 3.00
CA ILE A 135 3.75 14.13 1.58
C ILE A 135 3.19 15.32 0.80
N GLY A 136 4.08 16.05 0.12
CA GLY A 136 3.69 17.13 -0.77
C GLY A 136 2.81 16.63 -1.92
N GLU A 137 1.86 17.44 -2.37
CA GLU A 137 0.89 17.05 -3.39
C GLU A 137 1.54 16.63 -4.72
N ASN A 138 2.70 17.21 -5.05
CA ASN A 138 3.46 16.93 -6.27
C ASN A 138 4.70 16.05 -6.03
N SER A 139 4.77 15.33 -4.89
CA SER A 139 5.95 14.48 -4.58
C SER A 139 6.21 13.41 -5.63
N PHE A 140 5.13 12.85 -6.22
CA PHE A 140 5.19 11.81 -7.25
C PHE A 140 4.85 12.34 -8.65
N HIS A 141 4.96 13.65 -8.85
CA HIS A 141 4.66 14.27 -10.14
C HIS A 141 5.60 13.78 -11.24
N ASN A 142 5.06 13.60 -12.43
CA ASN A 142 5.79 13.14 -13.64
C ASN A 142 6.44 11.74 -13.55
N LEU A 143 6.05 10.91 -12.60
CA LEU A 143 6.49 9.51 -12.54
C LEU A 143 5.60 8.61 -13.39
N ALA A 144 5.59 8.83 -14.70
CA ALA A 144 4.66 8.17 -15.63
C ALA A 144 4.82 6.64 -15.69
N SER A 145 6.00 6.12 -15.37
CA SER A 145 6.29 4.68 -15.38
C SER A 145 6.00 4.00 -14.04
N LEU A 146 5.72 4.77 -12.98
CA LEU A 146 5.50 4.22 -11.64
C LEU A 146 4.25 3.33 -11.64
N LYS A 147 4.42 2.06 -11.22
CA LYS A 147 3.35 1.06 -11.13
C LYS A 147 3.13 0.57 -9.71
N THR A 148 4.17 0.56 -8.89
CA THR A 148 4.11 0.05 -7.53
C THR A 148 4.72 1.04 -6.57
N ILE A 149 3.96 1.36 -5.50
CA ILE A 149 4.46 2.13 -4.36
C ILE A 149 4.23 1.37 -3.07
N ASP A 150 5.24 1.32 -2.21
CA ASP A 150 5.14 0.76 -0.87
C ASP A 150 5.41 1.87 0.16
N LEU A 151 4.36 2.28 0.85
CA LEU A 151 4.40 3.28 1.92
C LEU A 151 3.96 2.68 3.27
N ARG A 152 3.97 1.37 3.40
CA ARG A 152 3.57 0.70 4.66
C ARG A 152 4.46 1.10 5.82
N ASP A 153 3.87 1.05 7.01
CA ASP A 153 4.56 1.34 8.27
C ASP A 153 5.22 2.73 8.26
N ASN A 154 4.36 3.74 8.10
CA ASN A 154 4.70 5.15 8.20
C ASN A 154 3.68 5.88 9.12
N ALA A 155 3.62 7.18 9.06
CA ALA A 155 2.71 8.00 9.87
C ALA A 155 1.79 8.88 9.02
N ILE A 156 1.45 8.43 7.82
CA ILE A 156 0.73 9.20 6.81
C ILE A 156 -0.73 9.40 7.25
N LYS A 157 -1.16 10.67 7.26
CA LYS A 157 -2.54 11.07 7.61
C LYS A 157 -3.38 11.45 6.40
N LYS A 158 -2.74 11.86 5.32
CA LYS A 158 -3.38 12.30 4.07
C LYS A 158 -2.55 11.82 2.89
N LEU A 159 -3.22 11.32 1.86
CA LEU A 159 -2.58 10.89 0.61
C LEU A 159 -2.39 12.07 -0.34
N PRO A 160 -1.26 12.12 -1.06
CA PRO A 160 -1.06 13.03 -2.19
C PRO A 160 -1.77 12.49 -3.43
N SER A 161 -1.66 13.22 -4.54
CA SER A 161 -1.98 12.68 -5.86
C SER A 161 -0.90 11.67 -6.29
N PHE A 162 -1.34 10.49 -6.74
CA PHE A 162 -0.47 9.47 -7.33
C PHE A 162 -0.65 9.40 -8.84
N PRO A 163 0.39 8.98 -9.60
CA PRO A 163 0.18 8.53 -10.97
C PRO A 163 -0.70 7.27 -10.99
N HIS A 164 -1.00 6.77 -12.18
CA HIS A 164 -1.80 5.55 -12.34
C HIS A 164 -0.99 4.32 -11.88
N LEU A 165 -1.29 3.84 -10.67
CA LEU A 165 -0.62 2.69 -10.07
C LEU A 165 -1.30 1.37 -10.46
N THR A 166 -0.56 0.27 -10.33
CA THR A 166 -1.08 -1.10 -10.32
C THR A 166 -1.20 -1.60 -8.88
N LEU A 167 -0.14 -1.45 -8.09
CA LEU A 167 -0.08 -1.89 -6.71
C LEU A 167 0.20 -0.70 -5.79
N ALA A 168 -0.69 -0.45 -4.83
CA ALA A 168 -0.53 0.58 -3.82
C ALA A 168 -0.60 -0.04 -2.42
N PHE A 169 0.55 -0.09 -1.74
CA PHE A 169 0.67 -0.60 -0.38
C PHE A 169 0.73 0.58 0.60
N LEU A 170 -0.39 0.86 1.27
CA LEU A 170 -0.59 1.98 2.18
C LEU A 170 -0.97 1.53 3.60
N GLY A 171 -0.82 0.25 3.90
CA GLY A 171 -1.12 -0.32 5.21
C GLY A 171 -0.25 0.26 6.33
N ASP A 172 -0.66 0.05 7.57
CA ASP A 172 0.07 0.51 8.76
C ASP A 172 0.41 2.01 8.72
N ASN A 173 -0.60 2.83 8.47
CA ASN A 173 -0.50 4.29 8.50
C ASN A 173 -1.57 4.89 9.43
N LYS A 174 -1.81 6.18 9.33
CA LYS A 174 -2.76 6.93 10.17
C LYS A 174 -3.83 7.62 9.34
N LEU A 175 -4.18 7.05 8.19
CA LEU A 175 -5.19 7.61 7.29
C LEU A 175 -6.55 7.59 7.97
N MET A 176 -7.19 8.74 8.08
CA MET A 176 -8.51 8.92 8.70
C MET A 176 -9.63 8.97 7.66
N SER A 177 -9.31 9.35 6.43
CA SER A 177 -10.22 9.39 5.30
C SER A 177 -9.46 9.20 4.00
N VAL A 178 -10.14 8.62 3.01
CA VAL A 178 -9.68 8.51 1.62
C VAL A 178 -10.65 9.20 0.65
N ALA A 179 -11.61 9.94 1.18
CA ALA A 179 -12.53 10.74 0.38
C ALA A 179 -11.76 11.77 -0.45
N TYR A 180 -12.21 11.98 -1.69
CA TYR A 180 -11.65 12.96 -2.63
C TYR A 180 -10.17 12.78 -3.00
N THR A 181 -9.59 11.61 -2.72
CA THR A 181 -8.23 11.31 -3.16
C THR A 181 -8.22 10.92 -4.65
N ARG A 182 -7.19 11.35 -5.37
CA ARG A 182 -6.94 10.94 -6.75
C ARG A 182 -6.03 9.71 -6.72
N LEU A 183 -6.65 8.56 -6.47
CA LEU A 183 -5.95 7.29 -6.39
C LEU A 183 -6.50 6.35 -7.47
N HIS A 184 -5.61 5.78 -8.27
CA HIS A 184 -5.90 4.71 -9.20
C HIS A 184 -5.00 3.52 -8.88
N ALA A 185 -5.58 2.36 -8.66
CA ALA A 185 -4.85 1.13 -8.40
C ALA A 185 -5.72 -0.09 -8.73
N THR A 186 -5.08 -1.19 -9.15
CA THR A 186 -5.73 -2.49 -9.28
C THR A 186 -5.78 -3.23 -7.95
N TYR A 187 -4.71 -3.12 -7.18
CA TYR A 187 -4.53 -3.68 -5.85
C TYR A 187 -4.28 -2.54 -4.85
N LEU A 188 -5.10 -2.43 -3.82
CA LEU A 188 -5.03 -1.38 -2.83
C LEU A 188 -5.05 -1.95 -1.42
N ASP A 189 -3.91 -1.84 -0.73
CA ASP A 189 -3.78 -2.18 0.68
C ASP A 189 -3.92 -0.93 1.54
N LEU A 190 -4.98 -0.88 2.35
CA LEU A 190 -5.27 0.15 3.35
C LEU A 190 -5.44 -0.47 4.75
N GLU A 191 -4.92 -1.67 4.97
CA GLU A 191 -5.03 -2.34 6.26
C GLU A 191 -4.39 -1.51 7.38
N ARG A 192 -4.91 -1.67 8.60
CA ARG A 192 -4.33 -1.03 9.80
C ARG A 192 -4.12 0.47 9.65
N ASN A 193 -5.14 1.14 9.16
CA ASN A 193 -5.27 2.59 9.16
C ASN A 193 -6.34 3.02 10.19
N TRP A 194 -6.77 4.26 10.12
CA TRP A 194 -7.76 4.86 11.02
C TRP A 194 -9.05 5.25 10.30
N LEU A 195 -9.36 4.57 9.19
CA LEU A 195 -10.57 4.83 8.42
C LEU A 195 -11.80 4.45 9.24
N ALA A 196 -12.74 5.37 9.38
CA ALA A 196 -13.89 5.22 10.25
C ALA A 196 -15.24 5.35 9.54
N ASN A 197 -15.29 6.09 8.45
CA ASN A 197 -16.51 6.37 7.70
C ASN A 197 -16.71 5.36 6.57
N VAL A 198 -17.71 4.49 6.68
CA VAL A 198 -18.11 3.57 5.60
C VAL A 198 -18.47 4.36 4.32
N GLY A 199 -18.91 5.62 4.45
CA GLY A 199 -19.15 6.51 3.33
C GLY A 199 -17.95 6.71 2.41
N ASP A 200 -16.73 6.59 2.91
CA ASP A 200 -15.49 6.69 2.12
C ASP A 200 -15.36 5.53 1.12
N LEU A 201 -15.94 4.36 1.40
CA LEU A 201 -15.91 3.22 0.47
C LEU A 201 -16.57 3.54 -0.86
N TYR A 202 -17.59 4.40 -0.86
CA TYR A 202 -18.28 4.80 -2.09
C TYR A 202 -17.35 5.58 -3.04
N PHE A 203 -16.34 6.28 -2.53
CA PHE A 203 -15.28 6.89 -3.34
C PHE A 203 -14.31 5.84 -3.89
N LEU A 204 -13.90 4.91 -3.05
CA LEU A 204 -12.97 3.85 -3.45
C LEU A 204 -13.59 2.94 -4.54
N PHE A 205 -14.89 2.66 -4.45
CA PHE A 205 -15.58 1.84 -5.45
C PHE A 205 -15.74 2.51 -6.81
N GLN A 206 -15.46 3.80 -6.91
CA GLN A 206 -15.44 4.54 -8.17
C GLN A 206 -14.09 4.43 -8.91
N ILE A 207 -13.05 3.86 -8.28
CA ILE A 207 -11.76 3.62 -8.93
C ILE A 207 -11.94 2.57 -10.03
N PRO A 208 -11.75 2.92 -11.33
CA PRO A 208 -12.21 2.06 -12.43
C PRO A 208 -11.56 0.68 -12.50
N ASP A 209 -10.29 0.60 -12.15
CA ASP A 209 -9.48 -0.60 -12.30
C ASP A 209 -9.28 -1.37 -10.99
N LEU A 210 -9.92 -0.94 -9.90
CA LEU A 210 -9.77 -1.56 -8.59
C LEU A 210 -10.40 -2.95 -8.57
N GLN A 211 -9.57 -3.97 -8.31
CA GLN A 211 -10.00 -5.37 -8.22
C GLN A 211 -9.84 -5.95 -6.82
N TYR A 212 -8.82 -5.54 -6.08
CA TYR A 212 -8.48 -6.07 -4.77
C TYR A 212 -8.33 -4.92 -3.77
N ILE A 213 -9.12 -4.94 -2.70
CA ILE A 213 -9.05 -3.94 -1.63
C ILE A 213 -8.96 -4.61 -0.26
N PHE A 214 -7.99 -4.16 0.53
CA PHE A 214 -7.72 -4.64 1.88
C PHE A 214 -7.93 -3.51 2.88
N LEU A 215 -8.95 -3.67 3.73
CA LEU A 215 -9.40 -2.66 4.69
C LEU A 215 -9.44 -3.24 6.12
N LYS A 216 -8.83 -4.40 6.33
CA LYS A 216 -8.78 -5.08 7.62
C LYS A 216 -8.16 -4.17 8.69
N GLN A 217 -8.65 -4.29 9.93
CA GLN A 217 -8.13 -3.53 11.08
C GLN A 217 -8.15 -2.01 10.88
N ASN A 218 -9.25 -1.50 10.37
CA ASN A 218 -9.59 -0.10 10.40
C ASN A 218 -10.57 0.18 11.55
N ARG A 219 -11.30 1.27 11.49
CA ARG A 219 -12.21 1.74 12.55
C ARG A 219 -13.60 2.04 12.01
N PHE A 220 -14.03 1.36 10.94
CA PHE A 220 -15.35 1.60 10.33
C PHE A 220 -16.46 1.41 11.36
N SER A 221 -17.09 2.51 11.76
CA SER A 221 -18.02 2.58 12.88
C SER A 221 -19.21 3.51 12.65
N TYR A 222 -19.18 4.31 11.59
CA TYR A 222 -20.29 5.17 11.20
C TYR A 222 -20.36 5.31 9.69
N CYS A 223 -21.47 5.88 9.19
CA CYS A 223 -21.62 6.18 7.78
C CYS A 223 -22.20 7.56 7.55
N VAL A 224 -21.45 8.40 6.84
CA VAL A 224 -21.92 9.64 6.25
C VAL A 224 -21.61 9.57 4.76
N LYS A 225 -22.66 9.40 3.95
CA LYS A 225 -22.51 9.41 2.49
C LYS A 225 -22.24 10.82 2.03
N SER A 226 -21.22 10.99 1.24
CA SER A 226 -20.95 12.21 0.49
C SER A 226 -20.77 11.84 -0.96
N GLY A 227 -21.69 12.23 -1.85
CA GLY A 227 -21.50 12.12 -3.28
C GLY A 227 -22.40 11.13 -4.00
N ASN A 228 -22.03 10.82 -5.23
CA ASN A 228 -22.82 10.22 -6.29
C ASN A 228 -23.15 8.74 -6.05
N ALA A 229 -24.17 8.24 -6.74
CA ALA A 229 -24.50 6.84 -6.78
C ALA A 229 -23.30 5.98 -7.19
N ILE A 230 -23.15 4.83 -6.52
CA ILE A 230 -22.10 3.85 -6.85
C ILE A 230 -22.37 3.33 -8.26
N GLN A 231 -21.35 3.39 -9.12
CA GLN A 231 -21.37 2.75 -10.42
C GLN A 231 -20.85 1.32 -10.32
N ASN A 232 -21.13 0.47 -11.32
CA ASN A 232 -20.58 -0.87 -11.39
C ASN A 232 -19.06 -0.85 -11.26
N THR A 233 -18.51 -1.71 -10.39
CA THR A 233 -17.09 -1.78 -10.14
C THR A 233 -16.47 -3.06 -10.71
N GLN A 234 -15.15 -3.08 -10.85
CA GLN A 234 -14.38 -4.27 -11.23
C GLN A 234 -13.93 -5.09 -9.99
N LEU A 235 -14.37 -4.71 -8.80
CA LEU A 235 -13.92 -5.28 -7.54
C LEU A 235 -14.25 -6.78 -7.45
N VAL A 236 -13.24 -7.59 -7.16
CA VAL A 236 -13.32 -9.06 -7.06
C VAL A 236 -13.11 -9.52 -5.63
N TYR A 237 -12.27 -8.82 -4.87
CA TYR A 237 -11.90 -9.18 -3.51
C TYR A 237 -11.98 -7.98 -2.57
N MET A 238 -12.60 -8.17 -1.40
CA MET A 238 -12.66 -7.16 -0.34
C MET A 238 -12.49 -7.80 1.03
N ASP A 239 -11.56 -7.23 1.81
CA ASP A 239 -11.39 -7.59 3.21
C ASP A 239 -11.76 -6.40 4.11
N LEU A 240 -12.88 -6.53 4.84
CA LEU A 240 -13.38 -5.63 5.87
C LEU A 240 -13.31 -6.26 7.28
N GLY A 241 -12.51 -7.30 7.44
CA GLY A 241 -12.33 -7.96 8.73
C GLY A 241 -11.81 -7.03 9.83
N GLU A 242 -12.09 -7.36 11.07
CA GLU A 242 -11.61 -6.62 12.26
C GLU A 242 -11.93 -5.11 12.22
N ASN A 243 -13.18 -4.81 11.96
CA ASN A 243 -13.73 -3.45 12.01
C ASN A 243 -14.89 -3.41 13.04
N MET A 244 -15.76 -2.41 12.97
CA MET A 244 -16.88 -2.22 13.90
C MET A 244 -18.20 -2.01 13.14
N LEU A 245 -18.45 -2.83 12.11
CA LEU A 245 -19.63 -2.67 11.23
C LEU A 245 -20.97 -2.83 11.98
N GLN A 246 -21.00 -3.52 13.11
CA GLN A 246 -22.18 -3.57 13.97
C GLN A 246 -22.72 -2.16 14.28
N LEU A 247 -21.84 -1.21 14.62
CA LEU A 247 -22.22 0.16 14.96
C LEU A 247 -22.85 0.93 13.79
N VAL A 248 -22.57 0.51 12.56
CA VAL A 248 -23.14 1.07 11.34
C VAL A 248 -24.50 0.47 11.05
N TRP A 249 -24.59 -0.86 11.01
CA TRP A 249 -25.79 -1.58 10.55
C TRP A 249 -26.90 -1.66 11.61
N GLU A 250 -26.59 -1.59 12.90
CA GLU A 250 -27.61 -1.48 13.95
C GLU A 250 -28.43 -0.18 13.86
N ARG A 251 -27.94 0.80 13.13
CA ARG A 251 -28.60 2.10 12.88
C ARG A 251 -29.19 2.20 11.48
N ASP A 252 -29.26 1.09 10.75
CA ASP A 252 -29.74 1.02 9.37
C ASP A 252 -29.00 1.98 8.41
N LEU A 253 -27.69 2.21 8.66
CA LEU A 253 -26.88 3.09 7.83
C LEU A 253 -26.14 2.30 6.76
N CYS A 254 -25.98 2.89 5.57
CA CYS A 254 -25.21 2.34 4.45
C CYS A 254 -25.54 0.88 4.10
N LEU A 255 -26.83 0.51 4.15
CA LEU A 255 -27.30 -0.84 3.83
C LEU A 255 -27.10 -1.23 2.36
N ASP A 256 -26.83 -0.27 1.49
CA ASP A 256 -26.55 -0.45 0.06
C ASP A 256 -25.06 -0.49 -0.27
N VAL A 257 -24.18 -0.55 0.74
CA VAL A 257 -22.71 -0.45 0.54
C VAL A 257 -22.17 -1.48 -0.46
N PHE A 258 -22.78 -2.68 -0.51
CA PHE A 258 -22.38 -3.73 -1.45
C PHE A 258 -23.24 -3.78 -2.72
N GLY A 259 -24.22 -2.88 -2.86
CA GLY A 259 -25.28 -2.98 -3.86
C GLY A 259 -24.82 -2.98 -5.33
N ALA A 260 -23.68 -2.35 -5.64
CA ALA A 260 -23.12 -2.27 -6.98
C ALA A 260 -21.95 -3.25 -7.24
N LEU A 261 -21.61 -4.11 -6.27
CA LEU A 261 -20.44 -4.97 -6.34
C LEU A 261 -20.75 -6.32 -7.00
N SER A 262 -21.32 -6.30 -8.19
CA SER A 262 -21.82 -7.51 -8.88
C SER A 262 -20.70 -8.49 -9.29
N LYS A 263 -19.44 -8.05 -9.32
CA LYS A 263 -18.29 -8.90 -9.64
C LYS A 263 -17.52 -9.41 -8.43
N LEU A 264 -17.91 -8.99 -7.22
CA LEU A 264 -17.24 -9.41 -6.00
C LEU A 264 -17.39 -10.92 -5.80
N GLU A 265 -16.27 -11.62 -5.69
CA GLU A 265 -16.24 -13.07 -5.47
C GLU A 265 -15.90 -13.45 -4.02
N VAL A 266 -15.11 -12.63 -3.34
CA VAL A 266 -14.64 -12.88 -1.97
C VAL A 266 -14.88 -11.66 -1.09
N LEU A 267 -15.56 -11.90 0.06
CA LEU A 267 -15.83 -10.87 1.06
C LEU A 267 -15.49 -11.40 2.45
N HIS A 268 -14.63 -10.67 3.17
CA HIS A 268 -14.33 -10.92 4.57
C HIS A 268 -15.00 -9.87 5.47
N LEU A 269 -15.78 -10.34 6.42
CA LEU A 269 -16.49 -9.54 7.44
C LEU A 269 -16.28 -10.12 8.86
N ASN A 270 -15.24 -10.91 9.03
CA ASN A 270 -14.91 -11.53 10.32
C ASN A 270 -14.55 -10.46 11.36
N ASN A 271 -14.83 -10.74 12.64
CA ASN A 271 -14.47 -9.85 13.76
C ASN A 271 -15.03 -8.42 13.61
N ASN A 272 -16.33 -8.30 13.32
CA ASN A 272 -17.03 -7.01 13.18
C ASN A 272 -18.09 -6.79 14.27
N TYR A 273 -18.11 -7.64 15.30
CA TYR A 273 -19.09 -7.60 16.39
C TYR A 273 -20.55 -7.78 15.94
N LEU A 274 -20.79 -8.33 14.75
CA LEU A 274 -22.12 -8.44 14.15
C LEU A 274 -23.01 -9.38 14.97
N SER A 275 -24.09 -8.85 15.54
CA SER A 275 -25.11 -9.62 16.24
C SER A 275 -26.24 -10.04 15.31
N ALA A 276 -26.46 -9.28 14.24
CA ALA A 276 -27.42 -9.57 13.18
C ALA A 276 -26.90 -9.02 11.85
N LEU A 277 -27.42 -9.55 10.75
CA LEU A 277 -27.16 -9.07 9.40
C LEU A 277 -28.42 -8.43 8.82
N PRO A 278 -28.36 -7.23 8.23
CA PRO A 278 -29.49 -6.66 7.52
C PRO A 278 -29.96 -7.59 6.39
N GLN A 279 -31.28 -7.75 6.22
CA GLN A 279 -31.89 -8.77 5.34
C GLN A 279 -31.37 -8.72 3.90
N ASP A 280 -31.19 -7.54 3.33
CA ASP A 280 -30.80 -7.36 1.93
C ASP A 280 -29.33 -6.95 1.75
N ILE A 281 -28.49 -7.07 2.79
CA ILE A 281 -27.12 -6.56 2.78
C ILE A 281 -26.26 -7.16 1.65
N PHE A 282 -26.51 -8.42 1.30
CA PHE A 282 -25.75 -9.12 0.25
C PHE A 282 -26.47 -9.17 -1.11
N ARG A 283 -27.59 -8.50 -1.25
CA ARG A 283 -28.44 -8.59 -2.46
C ARG A 283 -27.73 -8.24 -3.77
N GLY A 284 -26.80 -7.27 -3.74
CA GLY A 284 -26.03 -6.84 -4.92
C GLY A 284 -24.87 -7.77 -5.28
N LEU A 285 -24.53 -8.74 -4.41
CA LEU A 285 -23.34 -9.58 -4.56
C LEU A 285 -23.63 -10.84 -5.38
N THR A 286 -24.01 -10.65 -6.64
CA THR A 286 -24.49 -11.75 -7.50
C THR A 286 -23.39 -12.74 -7.92
N SER A 287 -22.12 -12.39 -7.78
CA SER A 287 -20.97 -13.26 -8.08
C SER A 287 -20.26 -13.81 -6.84
N LEU A 288 -20.78 -13.53 -5.63
CA LEU A 288 -20.09 -13.91 -4.39
C LEU A 288 -20.01 -15.42 -4.24
N LYS A 289 -18.78 -15.93 -4.06
CA LYS A 289 -18.47 -17.36 -3.90
C LYS A 289 -18.01 -17.68 -2.47
N THR A 290 -17.30 -16.76 -1.83
CA THR A 290 -16.71 -16.95 -0.50
C THR A 290 -17.07 -15.79 0.42
N LEU A 291 -17.65 -16.12 1.56
CA LEU A 291 -18.03 -15.16 2.61
C LEU A 291 -17.47 -15.62 3.95
N ASN A 292 -16.68 -14.76 4.59
CA ASN A 292 -16.16 -15.01 5.92
C ASN A 292 -16.88 -14.11 6.95
N LEU A 293 -17.66 -14.73 7.81
CA LEU A 293 -18.37 -14.11 8.94
C LEU A 293 -17.89 -14.65 10.30
N ALA A 294 -16.71 -15.26 10.33
CA ALA A 294 -16.15 -15.85 11.54
C ALA A 294 -15.99 -14.82 12.67
N SER A 295 -16.03 -15.30 13.90
CA SER A 295 -15.78 -14.49 15.10
C SER A 295 -16.65 -13.22 15.18
N ASN A 296 -17.92 -13.38 14.90
CA ASN A 296 -18.96 -12.38 15.15
C ASN A 296 -19.88 -12.86 16.30
N LEU A 297 -21.02 -12.24 16.47
CA LEU A 297 -21.99 -12.53 17.53
C LEU A 297 -23.34 -12.98 16.95
N LEU A 298 -23.33 -13.59 15.75
CA LEU A 298 -24.53 -13.98 15.05
C LEU A 298 -25.21 -15.13 15.80
N SER A 299 -26.51 -14.97 16.13
CA SER A 299 -27.34 -15.99 16.77
C SER A 299 -28.45 -16.49 15.87
N HIS A 300 -28.80 -15.75 14.84
CA HIS A 300 -29.87 -16.06 13.91
C HIS A 300 -29.49 -15.67 12.48
N LEU A 301 -29.90 -16.52 11.52
CA LEU A 301 -29.74 -16.27 10.09
C LEU A 301 -31.11 -16.41 9.41
N SER A 302 -31.53 -15.40 8.68
CA SER A 302 -32.80 -15.42 7.96
C SER A 302 -32.70 -16.20 6.66
N PRO A 303 -33.72 -16.97 6.25
CA PRO A 303 -33.79 -17.58 4.94
C PRO A 303 -33.67 -16.53 3.82
N GLY A 304 -32.94 -16.87 2.77
CA GLY A 304 -32.74 -15.98 1.62
C GLY A 304 -31.71 -14.87 1.85
N LEU A 305 -30.99 -14.87 2.97
CA LEU A 305 -29.96 -13.88 3.31
C LEU A 305 -28.74 -13.95 2.39
N PHE A 306 -28.26 -15.14 2.06
CA PHE A 306 -27.05 -15.34 1.28
C PHE A 306 -27.31 -15.41 -0.22
N PRO A 307 -26.37 -14.90 -1.05
CA PRO A 307 -26.47 -14.99 -2.50
C PRO A 307 -26.52 -16.43 -3.01
N GLN A 308 -27.23 -16.65 -4.11
CA GLN A 308 -27.41 -18.00 -4.68
C GLN A 308 -26.13 -18.69 -5.12
N ASN A 309 -25.11 -17.92 -5.50
CA ASN A 309 -23.81 -18.45 -5.95
C ASN A 309 -22.81 -18.67 -4.81
N LEU A 310 -23.20 -18.43 -3.55
CA LEU A 310 -22.30 -18.63 -2.42
C LEU A 310 -21.97 -20.12 -2.27
N MET A 311 -20.67 -20.42 -2.23
CA MET A 311 -20.15 -21.80 -2.14
C MET A 311 -19.46 -22.06 -0.81
N ASN A 312 -18.72 -21.08 -0.30
CA ASN A 312 -17.90 -21.21 0.91
C ASN A 312 -18.37 -20.17 1.94
N LEU A 313 -18.81 -20.65 3.10
CA LEU A 313 -19.28 -19.81 4.19
C LEU A 313 -18.55 -20.19 5.47
N ASN A 314 -17.87 -19.23 6.09
CA ASN A 314 -17.26 -19.38 7.40
C ASN A 314 -18.09 -18.63 8.45
N LEU A 315 -18.69 -19.36 9.37
CA LEU A 315 -19.48 -18.89 10.52
C LEU A 315 -18.84 -19.30 11.86
N SER A 316 -17.58 -19.78 11.84
CA SER A 316 -16.89 -20.22 13.05
C SER A 316 -16.83 -19.11 14.10
N GLY A 317 -16.87 -19.48 15.38
CA GLY A 317 -16.81 -18.52 16.47
C GLY A 317 -18.05 -17.61 16.59
N ASN A 318 -19.23 -18.05 16.14
CA ASN A 318 -20.51 -17.34 16.33
C ASN A 318 -21.37 -18.02 17.38
N GLN A 319 -22.61 -17.56 17.59
CA GLN A 319 -23.54 -18.01 18.62
C GLN A 319 -24.81 -18.61 18.03
N LEU A 320 -24.73 -19.29 16.90
CA LEU A 320 -25.88 -19.85 16.19
C LEU A 320 -26.56 -20.94 17.02
N LEU A 321 -27.84 -20.81 17.25
CA LEU A 321 -28.61 -21.73 18.10
C LEU A 321 -29.33 -22.83 17.30
N SER A 322 -29.93 -22.51 16.18
CA SER A 322 -30.68 -23.47 15.35
C SER A 322 -30.89 -22.89 13.95
N PRO A 323 -29.89 -22.95 13.07
CA PRO A 323 -30.04 -22.43 11.72
C PRO A 323 -31.00 -23.32 10.92
N GLU A 324 -31.85 -22.69 10.10
CA GLU A 324 -32.73 -23.38 9.19
C GLU A 324 -31.97 -23.98 8.01
N PRO A 325 -32.22 -25.22 7.59
CA PRO A 325 -31.50 -25.87 6.50
C PRO A 325 -31.49 -25.08 5.17
N GLU A 326 -32.58 -24.37 4.90
CA GLU A 326 -32.77 -23.56 3.69
C GLU A 326 -31.74 -22.46 3.53
N VAL A 327 -31.14 -22.01 4.63
CA VAL A 327 -30.07 -20.98 4.63
C VAL A 327 -28.79 -21.48 3.91
N PHE A 328 -28.55 -22.79 3.90
CA PHE A 328 -27.30 -23.40 3.48
C PHE A 328 -27.37 -24.21 2.17
N MET A 329 -28.50 -24.20 1.47
CA MET A 329 -28.76 -25.14 0.36
C MET A 329 -27.75 -25.06 -0.81
N THR A 330 -27.09 -23.97 -1.01
CA THR A 330 -26.13 -23.77 -2.15
C THR A 330 -24.67 -24.00 -1.77
N LEU A 331 -24.37 -24.22 -0.50
CA LEU A 331 -23.00 -24.26 -0.01
C LEU A 331 -22.29 -25.58 -0.33
N SER A 332 -21.01 -25.47 -0.71
CA SER A 332 -20.09 -26.59 -0.83
C SER A 332 -19.22 -26.78 0.43
N ILE A 333 -18.89 -25.69 1.10
CA ILE A 333 -18.07 -25.67 2.32
C ILE A 333 -18.74 -24.77 3.35
N LEU A 334 -19.00 -25.32 4.54
CA LEU A 334 -19.52 -24.60 5.69
C LEU A 334 -18.61 -24.85 6.90
N ASP A 335 -18.03 -23.79 7.47
CA ASP A 335 -17.27 -23.83 8.71
C ASP A 335 -18.11 -23.19 9.85
N ILE A 336 -18.43 -23.98 10.84
CA ILE A 336 -19.19 -23.57 12.04
C ILE A 336 -18.49 -23.95 13.34
N THR A 337 -17.17 -24.12 13.30
CA THR A 337 -16.37 -24.46 14.49
C THR A 337 -16.44 -23.33 15.54
N HIS A 338 -16.38 -23.74 16.81
CA HIS A 338 -16.44 -22.84 17.98
C HIS A 338 -15.06 -22.48 18.49
#